data_3fa3685c805ea6568f99eead7ab38e1b
#
_entry.id   3fa3685c805ea6568f99eead7ab38e1b
#
_cell.length_a   1.000
_cell.length_b   1.000
_cell.length_c   1.000
_cell.angle_alpha   90.00
_cell.angle_beta   90.00
_cell.angle_gamma   90.00
#
_symmetry.space_group_name_H-M   'P 1'
#
loop_
_entity.id
_entity.type
_entity.pdbx_description
1 polymer ?
#
loop_
_entity_poly.entity_id
_entity_poly.type
_entity_poly.pdbx_seq_one_letter_code
_entity_poly.pdbx_strand_id
1 'polypeptide(L)'
;MVLVLGVSAGAGGAHAMLTHSDQPHLPPIDSCEVPRRAGGGVEEPVFEAIRRMNGAADRRDELISGTAVTCRCPLHAEAVRARVGRRDVTIVDEPLAQLRYLRFTGQLPDSGSVILYDLGSSGLTITHADCRTDTILSSKRSTVLGGDGYDALLRWRLARDGVLTDTTTIRRHREELSEARVVTAIDDGTGDRAVLTRSDLAELCAAGIHHSVSFVRQIIDETGVRPEAMVLLGGCTRSPSIRAELAELIDLPIVYDPEPDFVSARGAVLLAAERRGGEVRMARLRAGATLVPAAVDRRKLIAAAAVTIALGATIAGLLATDDNAPPPEGNRVPAQIMAPTPGPTG
;
A
#
# COMPACT_ATOMS: atom_id res chain seq x y z
N MET A 1 -9.92 -6.17 -26.90
CA MET A 1 -8.90 -6.27 -25.84
C MET A 1 -9.60 -6.04 -24.50
N VAL A 2 -9.05 -6.53 -23.42
CA VAL A 2 -9.71 -6.46 -22.11
C VAL A 2 -8.88 -5.61 -21.19
N LEU A 3 -9.52 -4.64 -20.52
CA LEU A 3 -8.86 -3.71 -19.62
C LEU A 3 -8.82 -4.25 -18.19
N VAL A 4 -7.80 -3.84 -17.45
CA VAL A 4 -7.69 -4.02 -15.99
C VAL A 4 -7.39 -2.67 -15.34
N LEU A 5 -7.91 -2.52 -14.12
CA LEU A 5 -7.81 -1.30 -13.34
C LEU A 5 -7.07 -1.58 -12.03
N GLY A 6 -6.00 -0.84 -11.79
CA GLY A 6 -5.31 -0.79 -10.50
C GLY A 6 -5.57 0.54 -9.81
N VAL A 7 -5.85 0.49 -8.52
CA VAL A 7 -6.09 1.69 -7.70
C VAL A 7 -5.30 1.58 -6.40
N SER A 8 -4.62 2.65 -5.99
CA SER A 8 -4.05 2.75 -4.65
C SER A 8 -4.91 3.65 -3.76
N ALA A 9 -5.17 3.19 -2.53
CA ALA A 9 -5.90 3.92 -1.51
C ALA A 9 -4.95 4.59 -0.54
N GLY A 10 -4.53 5.81 -0.83
CA GLY A 10 -3.65 6.62 0.01
C GLY A 10 -4.42 7.56 0.96
N ALA A 11 -3.74 8.04 2.00
CA ALA A 11 -4.33 9.03 2.93
C ALA A 11 -4.53 10.39 2.26
N GLY A 12 -3.71 10.76 1.29
CA GLY A 12 -3.86 12.00 0.50
C GLY A 12 -4.90 11.91 -0.61
N GLY A 13 -5.25 10.70 -1.03
CA GLY A 13 -6.14 10.46 -2.16
C GLY A 13 -5.95 9.07 -2.76
N ALA A 14 -6.44 8.88 -3.98
CA ALA A 14 -6.28 7.64 -4.73
C ALA A 14 -5.57 7.92 -6.06
N HIS A 15 -4.65 7.03 -6.43
CA HIS A 15 -4.09 6.97 -7.78
C HIS A 15 -4.70 5.78 -8.50
N ALA A 16 -5.11 5.95 -9.73
CA ALA A 16 -5.69 4.90 -10.54
C ALA A 16 -5.01 4.82 -11.90
N MET A 17 -4.91 3.60 -12.42
CA MET A 17 -4.27 3.32 -13.70
C MET A 17 -5.04 2.25 -14.45
N LEU A 18 -5.37 2.54 -15.70
CA LEU A 18 -6.09 1.66 -16.62
C LEU A 18 -5.11 1.17 -17.69
N THR A 19 -5.07 -0.14 -17.93
CA THR A 19 -4.18 -0.75 -18.93
C THR A 19 -4.79 -1.99 -19.56
N HIS A 20 -4.22 -2.48 -20.64
CA HIS A 20 -4.59 -3.77 -21.22
C HIS A 20 -4.07 -4.93 -20.36
N SER A 21 -4.91 -5.94 -20.13
CA SER A 21 -4.60 -7.09 -19.26
C SER A 21 -3.45 -7.96 -19.79
N ASP A 22 -3.25 -7.98 -21.11
CA ASP A 22 -2.23 -8.75 -21.81
C ASP A 22 -0.92 -7.98 -22.03
N GLN A 23 -0.92 -6.67 -21.78
CA GLN A 23 0.19 -5.77 -22.01
C GLN A 23 0.42 -4.77 -20.87
N PRO A 24 0.55 -5.24 -19.61
CA PRO A 24 0.67 -4.37 -18.43
C PRO A 24 2.00 -3.59 -18.39
N HIS A 25 2.96 -3.91 -19.28
CA HIS A 25 4.25 -3.25 -19.42
C HIS A 25 4.21 -2.01 -20.32
N LEU A 26 3.14 -1.84 -21.09
CA LEU A 26 2.98 -0.65 -21.93
C LEU A 26 2.52 0.55 -21.07
N PRO A 27 2.72 1.77 -21.60
CA PRO A 27 2.16 2.97 -20.96
C PRO A 27 0.66 2.80 -20.67
N PRO A 28 0.17 3.34 -19.56
CA PRO A 28 -1.25 3.24 -19.24
C PRO A 28 -2.11 3.89 -20.32
N ILE A 29 -3.28 3.31 -20.55
CA ILE A 29 -4.30 3.88 -21.44
C ILE A 29 -4.83 5.19 -20.87
N ASP A 30 -5.02 5.21 -19.57
CA ASP A 30 -5.42 6.38 -18.81
C ASP A 30 -4.96 6.23 -17.35
N SER A 31 -4.75 7.37 -16.71
CA SER A 31 -4.41 7.43 -15.28
C SER A 31 -5.06 8.66 -14.65
N CYS A 32 -5.36 8.58 -13.38
CA CYS A 32 -5.83 9.75 -12.64
C CYS A 32 -5.37 9.72 -11.19
N GLU A 33 -5.27 10.92 -10.65
CA GLU A 33 -5.18 11.19 -9.23
C GLU A 33 -6.48 11.83 -8.74
N VAL A 34 -6.98 11.36 -7.61
CA VAL A 34 -8.17 11.91 -6.97
C VAL A 34 -7.80 12.27 -5.53
N PRO A 35 -7.67 13.56 -5.21
CA PRO A 35 -7.34 14.00 -3.87
C PRO A 35 -8.49 13.68 -2.89
N ARG A 36 -8.14 13.34 -1.66
CA ARG A 36 -9.09 13.16 -0.58
C ARG A 36 -9.58 14.53 -0.09
N ARG A 37 -10.88 14.68 0.05
CA ARG A 37 -11.48 15.87 0.66
C ARG A 37 -11.19 15.91 2.17
N ALA A 38 -11.08 17.10 2.72
CA ALA A 38 -10.94 17.27 4.16
C ALA A 38 -12.12 16.62 4.90
N GLY A 39 -11.82 15.76 5.88
CA GLY A 39 -12.83 15.01 6.63
C GLY A 39 -13.48 13.84 5.88
N GLY A 40 -13.19 13.63 4.59
CA GLY A 40 -13.68 12.48 3.82
C GLY A 40 -13.00 11.16 4.18
N GLY A 41 -13.66 10.04 3.89
CA GLY A 41 -13.08 8.70 4.02
C GLY A 41 -12.07 8.39 2.92
N VAL A 42 -11.21 7.40 3.15
CA VAL A 42 -10.23 6.94 2.15
C VAL A 42 -10.90 6.25 0.95
N GLU A 43 -12.08 5.72 1.15
CA GLU A 43 -12.87 5.05 0.11
C GLU A 43 -13.48 6.03 -0.90
N GLU A 44 -13.72 7.28 -0.52
CA GLU A 44 -14.33 8.27 -1.43
C GLU A 44 -13.49 8.52 -2.69
N PRO A 45 -12.20 8.87 -2.59
CA PRO A 45 -11.37 9.07 -3.77
C PRO A 45 -11.15 7.78 -4.56
N VAL A 46 -11.12 6.60 -3.91
CA VAL A 46 -11.02 5.31 -4.58
C VAL A 46 -12.20 5.08 -5.52
N PHE A 47 -13.43 5.24 -5.03
CA PHE A 47 -14.62 5.04 -5.87
C PHE A 47 -14.83 6.15 -6.89
N GLU A 48 -14.35 7.36 -6.63
CA GLU A 48 -14.31 8.40 -7.66
C GLU A 48 -13.33 8.06 -8.77
N ALA A 49 -12.12 7.58 -8.43
CA ALA A 49 -11.14 7.13 -9.39
C ALA A 49 -11.67 5.95 -10.24
N ILE A 50 -12.31 4.96 -9.61
CA ILE A 50 -12.97 3.86 -10.32
C ILE A 50 -14.03 4.38 -11.29
N ARG A 51 -14.85 5.35 -10.90
CA ARG A 51 -15.88 5.96 -11.79
C ARG A 51 -15.24 6.65 -12.99
N ARG A 52 -14.16 7.42 -12.78
CA ARG A 52 -13.44 8.11 -13.86
C ARG A 52 -12.86 7.12 -14.87
N MET A 53 -12.25 6.04 -14.37
CA MET A 53 -11.65 5.01 -15.22
C MET A 53 -12.70 4.18 -15.97
N ASN A 54 -13.86 3.89 -15.36
CA ASN A 54 -14.98 3.28 -16.09
C ASN A 54 -15.44 4.19 -17.23
N GLY A 55 -15.61 5.49 -16.97
CA GLY A 55 -15.95 6.43 -18.04
C GLY A 55 -14.88 6.54 -19.14
N ALA A 56 -13.60 6.32 -18.83
CA ALA A 56 -12.55 6.25 -19.83
C ALA A 56 -12.67 4.98 -20.70
N ALA A 57 -12.96 3.83 -20.08
CA ALA A 57 -13.20 2.57 -20.77
C ALA A 57 -14.46 2.62 -21.65
N ASP A 58 -15.56 3.19 -21.14
CA ASP A 58 -16.83 3.37 -21.88
C ASP A 58 -16.63 4.21 -23.16
N ARG A 59 -15.83 5.28 -23.08
CA ARG A 59 -15.51 6.11 -24.26
C ARG A 59 -14.74 5.36 -25.35
N ARG A 60 -14.14 4.23 -25.00
CA ARG A 60 -13.36 3.37 -25.91
C ARG A 60 -14.14 2.14 -26.36
N ASP A 61 -15.38 1.96 -25.85
CA ASP A 61 -16.17 0.75 -26.04
C ASP A 61 -15.42 -0.52 -25.57
N GLU A 62 -14.70 -0.40 -24.45
CA GLU A 62 -13.90 -1.47 -23.85
C GLU A 62 -14.39 -1.77 -22.43
N LEU A 63 -14.28 -3.03 -22.01
CA LEU A 63 -14.72 -3.47 -20.68
C LEU A 63 -13.55 -3.63 -19.71
N ILE A 64 -13.69 -3.08 -18.51
CA ILE A 64 -12.80 -3.38 -17.39
C ILE A 64 -13.17 -4.75 -16.84
N SER A 65 -12.28 -5.69 -17.00
CA SER A 65 -12.51 -7.09 -16.64
C SER A 65 -12.08 -7.43 -15.21
N GLY A 66 -11.21 -6.66 -14.61
CA GLY A 66 -10.74 -6.85 -13.26
C GLY A 66 -10.33 -5.52 -12.65
N THR A 67 -10.65 -5.33 -11.37
CA THR A 67 -10.24 -4.16 -10.59
C THR A 67 -9.56 -4.64 -9.31
N ALA A 68 -8.35 -4.14 -9.03
CA ALA A 68 -7.69 -4.33 -7.76
C ALA A 68 -7.44 -2.99 -7.06
N VAL A 69 -7.64 -2.97 -5.75
CA VAL A 69 -7.42 -1.79 -4.90
C VAL A 69 -6.40 -2.17 -3.83
N THR A 70 -5.29 -1.45 -3.77
CA THR A 70 -4.33 -1.63 -2.67
C THR A 70 -4.77 -0.84 -1.46
N CYS A 71 -4.64 -1.46 -0.30
CA CYS A 71 -4.91 -0.82 0.98
C CYS A 71 -3.71 -1.01 1.91
N ARG A 72 -3.33 0.07 2.57
CA ARG A 72 -2.17 0.11 3.47
C ARG A 72 -2.40 -0.59 4.81
N CYS A 73 -3.63 -0.63 5.27
CA CYS A 73 -3.98 -1.20 6.57
C CYS A 73 -5.41 -1.78 6.57
N PRO A 74 -5.74 -2.66 7.55
CA PRO A 74 -7.05 -3.27 7.65
C PRO A 74 -8.21 -2.26 7.69
N LEU A 75 -8.07 -1.13 8.38
CA LEU A 75 -9.11 -0.09 8.45
C LEU A 75 -9.44 0.50 7.06
N HIS A 76 -8.42 0.76 6.24
CA HIS A 76 -8.64 1.21 4.86
C HIS A 76 -9.32 0.12 4.03
N ALA A 77 -8.89 -1.13 4.19
CA ALA A 77 -9.48 -2.28 3.51
C ALA A 77 -10.95 -2.46 3.88
N GLU A 78 -11.31 -2.31 5.15
CA GLU A 78 -12.69 -2.38 5.63
C GLU A 78 -13.55 -1.25 5.08
N ALA A 79 -13.06 -0.01 5.10
CA ALA A 79 -13.76 1.14 4.55
C ALA A 79 -14.06 0.95 3.04
N VAL A 80 -13.08 0.45 2.28
CA VAL A 80 -13.27 0.14 0.86
C VAL A 80 -14.25 -1.02 0.70
N ARG A 81 -14.12 -2.14 1.46
CA ARG A 81 -15.04 -3.29 1.40
C ARG A 81 -16.48 -2.91 1.67
N ALA A 82 -16.71 -2.08 2.68
CA ALA A 82 -18.06 -1.62 3.04
C ALA A 82 -18.77 -0.91 1.86
N ARG A 83 -18.01 -0.29 0.97
CA ARG A 83 -18.55 0.49 -0.15
C ARG A 83 -18.51 -0.25 -1.51
N VAL A 84 -17.79 -1.38 -1.60
CA VAL A 84 -17.69 -2.18 -2.84
C VAL A 84 -19.06 -2.67 -3.31
N GLY A 85 -19.93 -3.11 -2.41
CA GLY A 85 -21.24 -3.65 -2.75
C GLY A 85 -21.13 -4.92 -3.60
N ARG A 86 -21.79 -4.93 -4.78
CA ARG A 86 -21.78 -6.05 -5.75
C ARG A 86 -20.68 -5.92 -6.82
N ARG A 87 -19.79 -4.95 -6.72
CA ARG A 87 -18.72 -4.77 -7.71
C ARG A 87 -17.65 -5.82 -7.51
N ASP A 88 -17.08 -6.30 -8.61
CA ASP A 88 -15.92 -7.21 -8.58
C ASP A 88 -14.64 -6.39 -8.36
N VAL A 89 -14.30 -6.17 -7.10
CA VAL A 89 -13.10 -5.44 -6.66
C VAL A 89 -12.29 -6.32 -5.73
N THR A 90 -11.07 -6.57 -6.12
CA THR A 90 -10.09 -7.26 -5.27
C THR A 90 -9.36 -6.27 -4.38
N ILE A 91 -9.33 -6.51 -3.08
CA ILE A 91 -8.50 -5.74 -2.15
C ILE A 91 -7.19 -6.48 -1.92
N VAL A 92 -6.09 -5.75 -2.05
CA VAL A 92 -4.71 -6.27 -2.00
C VAL A 92 -3.90 -5.46 -1.00
N ASP A 93 -2.98 -6.12 -0.30
CA ASP A 93 -2.03 -5.44 0.57
C ASP A 93 -1.06 -4.59 -0.26
N GLU A 94 -0.87 -3.34 0.15
CA GLU A 94 -0.05 -2.37 -0.58
C GLU A 94 1.40 -2.84 -0.77
N PRO A 95 2.13 -3.34 0.25
CA PRO A 95 3.50 -3.83 0.06
C PRO A 95 3.60 -4.98 -0.94
N LEU A 96 2.61 -5.88 -0.99
CA LEU A 96 2.59 -6.97 -1.97
C LEU A 96 2.48 -6.43 -3.40
N ALA A 97 1.61 -5.46 -3.62
CA ALA A 97 1.48 -4.82 -4.93
C ALA A 97 2.77 -4.09 -5.33
N GLN A 98 3.39 -3.36 -4.40
CA GLN A 98 4.67 -2.68 -4.62
C GLN A 98 5.77 -3.68 -5.03
N LEU A 99 5.95 -4.77 -4.29
CA LEU A 99 6.92 -5.83 -4.63
C LEU A 99 6.65 -6.43 -6.01
N ARG A 100 5.39 -6.68 -6.34
CA ARG A 100 5.00 -7.22 -7.65
C ARG A 100 5.42 -6.32 -8.80
N TYR A 101 5.16 -5.02 -8.69
CA TYR A 101 5.57 -4.07 -9.73
C TYR A 101 7.09 -3.92 -9.83
N LEU A 102 7.77 -3.75 -8.70
CA LEU A 102 9.22 -3.59 -8.67
C LEU A 102 9.94 -4.81 -9.23
N ARG A 103 9.44 -6.02 -8.97
CA ARG A 103 9.96 -7.25 -9.57
C ARG A 103 9.69 -7.28 -11.07
N PHE A 104 8.48 -6.97 -11.49
CA PHE A 104 8.09 -6.95 -12.89
C PHE A 104 8.98 -6.02 -13.74
N THR A 105 9.40 -4.90 -13.15
CA THR A 105 10.29 -3.91 -13.78
C THR A 105 11.79 -4.20 -13.61
N GLY A 106 12.16 -5.28 -12.93
CA GLY A 106 13.56 -5.64 -12.66
C GLY A 106 14.27 -4.70 -11.69
N GLN A 107 13.52 -3.96 -10.86
CA GLN A 107 14.08 -3.03 -9.87
C GLN A 107 14.44 -3.73 -8.54
N LEU A 108 14.03 -4.98 -8.35
CA LEU A 108 14.41 -5.78 -7.19
C LEU A 108 15.55 -6.73 -7.51
N PRO A 109 16.42 -7.02 -6.54
CA PRO A 109 17.37 -8.11 -6.66
C PRO A 109 16.66 -9.47 -6.76
N ASP A 110 17.28 -10.44 -7.43
CA ASP A 110 16.70 -11.77 -7.62
C ASP A 110 16.60 -12.58 -6.31
N SER A 111 17.38 -12.21 -5.30
CA SER A 111 17.43 -12.85 -3.99
C SER A 111 17.77 -11.84 -2.90
N GLY A 112 17.75 -12.26 -1.64
CA GLY A 112 17.98 -11.39 -0.51
C GLY A 112 16.71 -10.65 -0.08
N SER A 113 16.87 -9.51 0.56
CA SER A 113 15.75 -8.71 1.06
C SER A 113 15.93 -7.22 0.74
N VAL A 114 14.83 -6.48 0.81
CA VAL A 114 14.82 -5.03 0.56
C VAL A 114 14.00 -4.29 1.62
N ILE A 115 14.35 -3.03 1.83
CA ILE A 115 13.50 -2.08 2.57
C ILE A 115 12.64 -1.32 1.56
N LEU A 116 11.33 -1.38 1.70
CA LEU A 116 10.38 -0.46 1.06
C LEU A 116 10.19 0.73 2.00
N TYR A 117 10.62 1.91 1.58
CA TYR A 117 10.50 3.16 2.31
C TYR A 117 9.40 4.00 1.66
N ASP A 118 8.15 3.84 2.12
CA ASP A 118 6.98 4.51 1.55
C ASP A 118 6.61 5.75 2.35
N LEU A 119 7.03 6.93 1.85
CA LEU A 119 6.77 8.23 2.44
C LEU A 119 5.59 8.91 1.73
N GLY A 120 4.42 8.75 2.31
CA GLY A 120 3.16 9.32 1.82
C GLY A 120 2.76 10.62 2.52
N SER A 121 1.51 11.08 2.25
CA SER A 121 0.98 12.31 2.86
C SER A 121 0.81 12.21 4.37
N SER A 122 0.22 11.14 4.90
CA SER A 122 -0.08 11.02 6.35
C SER A 122 0.95 10.25 7.15
N GLY A 123 2.09 9.88 6.57
CA GLY A 123 3.11 9.15 7.30
C GLY A 123 4.06 8.34 6.44
N LEU A 124 5.00 7.71 7.12
CA LEU A 124 6.00 6.80 6.59
C LEU A 124 5.64 5.37 6.95
N THR A 125 5.68 4.47 5.98
CA THR A 125 5.66 3.03 6.20
C THR A 125 7.00 2.46 5.77
N ILE A 126 7.66 1.71 6.64
CA ILE A 126 8.89 0.98 6.33
C ILE A 126 8.55 -0.50 6.38
N THR A 127 8.79 -1.19 5.28
CA THR A 127 8.53 -2.62 5.15
C THR A 127 9.80 -3.33 4.76
N HIS A 128 10.21 -4.33 5.54
CA HIS A 128 11.30 -5.23 5.19
C HIS A 128 10.71 -6.49 4.55
N ALA A 129 11.14 -6.81 3.34
CA ALA A 129 10.57 -7.89 2.56
C ALA A 129 11.64 -8.78 1.94
N ASP A 130 11.36 -10.09 1.88
CA ASP A 130 12.17 -11.06 1.14
C ASP A 130 11.82 -11.00 -0.35
N CYS A 131 12.85 -10.77 -1.18
CA CYS A 131 12.67 -10.59 -2.63
C CYS A 131 12.32 -11.89 -3.36
N ARG A 132 12.72 -13.04 -2.86
CA ARG A 132 12.48 -14.33 -3.51
C ARG A 132 11.08 -14.86 -3.31
N THR A 133 10.51 -14.62 -2.13
CA THR A 133 9.21 -15.18 -1.70
C THR A 133 8.07 -14.18 -1.66
N ASP A 134 8.34 -12.88 -1.87
CA ASP A 134 7.41 -11.76 -1.62
C ASP A 134 6.87 -11.72 -0.17
N THR A 135 7.63 -12.29 0.77
CA THR A 135 7.21 -12.36 2.17
C THR A 135 7.60 -11.08 2.91
N ILE A 136 6.64 -10.51 3.61
CA ILE A 136 6.89 -9.38 4.51
C ILE A 136 7.51 -9.91 5.80
N LEU A 137 8.77 -9.54 6.06
CA LEU A 137 9.52 -9.93 7.26
C LEU A 137 9.12 -9.07 8.46
N SER A 138 8.99 -7.76 8.24
CA SER A 138 8.53 -6.79 9.24
C SER A 138 7.96 -5.56 8.56
N SER A 139 7.02 -4.87 9.21
CA SER A 139 6.50 -3.60 8.73
C SER A 139 6.18 -2.68 9.89
N LYS A 140 6.64 -1.43 9.82
CA LYS A 140 6.38 -0.39 10.82
C LYS A 140 5.86 0.87 10.17
N ARG A 141 4.97 1.57 10.88
CA ARG A 141 4.41 2.83 10.44
C ARG A 141 4.64 3.92 11.47
N SER A 142 5.04 5.11 10.98
CA SER A 142 5.10 6.34 11.74
C SER A 142 4.22 7.41 11.10
N THR A 143 3.47 8.15 11.92
CA THR A 143 2.67 9.31 11.49
C THR A 143 3.35 10.64 11.83
N VAL A 144 4.52 10.60 12.44
CA VAL A 144 5.31 11.79 12.78
C VAL A 144 5.92 12.42 11.54
N LEU A 145 6.19 11.61 10.52
CA LEU A 145 6.79 12.02 9.26
C LEU A 145 5.82 11.77 8.11
N GLY A 146 5.57 12.77 7.28
CA GLY A 146 4.71 12.67 6.11
C GLY A 146 4.41 14.04 5.51
N GLY A 147 3.83 14.05 4.31
CA GLY A 147 3.55 15.27 3.56
C GLY A 147 2.69 16.28 4.33
N ASP A 148 1.67 15.82 5.05
CA ASP A 148 0.80 16.70 5.83
C ASP A 148 1.58 17.42 6.96
N GLY A 149 2.56 16.74 7.54
CA GLY A 149 3.49 17.36 8.51
C GLY A 149 4.40 18.39 7.86
N TYR A 150 4.94 18.09 6.69
CA TYR A 150 5.76 19.04 5.93
C TYR A 150 4.94 20.25 5.47
N ASP A 151 3.71 20.06 5.04
CA ASP A 151 2.78 21.14 4.70
C ASP A 151 2.53 22.06 5.90
N ALA A 152 2.38 21.50 7.11
CA ALA A 152 2.24 22.29 8.33
C ALA A 152 3.50 23.12 8.66
N LEU A 153 4.69 22.55 8.49
CA LEU A 153 5.97 23.23 8.69
C LEU A 153 6.17 24.38 7.68
N LEU A 154 5.86 24.14 6.41
CA LEU A 154 5.93 25.17 5.37
C LEU A 154 4.93 26.30 5.62
N ARG A 155 3.70 25.98 6.04
CA ARG A 155 2.70 27.00 6.43
C ARG A 155 3.19 27.85 7.60
N TRP A 156 3.77 27.21 8.62
CA TRP A 156 4.35 27.91 9.75
C TRP A 156 5.47 28.85 9.30
N ARG A 157 6.33 28.40 8.38
CA ARG A 157 7.41 29.21 7.81
C ARG A 157 6.86 30.45 7.09
N LEU A 158 5.84 30.28 6.22
CA LEU A 158 5.21 31.38 5.51
C LEU A 158 4.49 32.37 6.46
N ALA A 159 3.80 31.86 7.48
CA ALA A 159 3.09 32.70 8.45
C ALA A 159 4.07 33.63 9.22
N ARG A 160 5.31 33.18 9.46
CA ARG A 160 6.35 34.05 10.04
C ARG A 160 6.75 35.21 9.13
N ASP A 161 6.62 35.04 7.83
CA ASP A 161 6.88 36.07 6.81
C ASP A 161 5.60 36.86 6.47
N GLY A 162 4.52 36.66 7.24
CA GLY A 162 3.24 37.37 7.08
C GLY A 162 2.34 36.84 5.99
N VAL A 163 2.67 35.72 5.33
CA VAL A 163 1.89 35.12 4.25
C VAL A 163 1.08 33.94 4.74
N LEU A 164 -0.24 34.03 4.66
CA LEU A 164 -1.16 32.96 5.01
C LEU A 164 -1.59 32.18 3.77
N THR A 165 -1.61 30.86 3.88
CA THR A 165 -2.01 29.96 2.79
C THR A 165 -2.91 28.85 3.31
N ASP A 166 -3.81 28.35 2.46
CA ASP A 166 -4.60 27.16 2.75
C ASP A 166 -3.78 25.85 2.56
N THR A 167 -4.37 24.74 3.04
CA THR A 167 -3.73 23.43 3.00
C THR A 167 -3.52 22.91 1.58
N THR A 168 -4.40 23.24 0.64
CA THR A 168 -4.30 22.77 -0.75
C THR A 168 -3.19 23.50 -1.48
N THR A 169 -3.10 24.80 -1.30
CA THR A 169 -2.09 25.67 -1.91
C THR A 169 -0.68 25.29 -1.41
N ILE A 170 -0.50 25.10 -0.10
CA ILE A 170 0.82 24.72 0.42
C ILE A 170 1.26 23.33 -0.03
N ARG A 171 0.35 22.37 -0.12
CA ARG A 171 0.63 21.05 -0.69
C ARG A 171 1.13 21.18 -2.12
N ARG A 172 0.46 21.95 -2.95
CA ARG A 172 0.89 22.23 -4.33
C ARG A 172 2.28 22.83 -4.35
N HIS A 173 2.59 23.82 -3.53
CA HIS A 173 3.93 24.41 -3.44
C HIS A 173 4.98 23.39 -3.03
N ARG A 174 4.71 22.52 -2.07
CA ARG A 174 5.63 21.43 -1.70
C ARG A 174 5.88 20.48 -2.86
N GLU A 175 4.84 20.13 -3.61
CA GLU A 175 4.96 19.25 -4.79
C GLU A 175 5.72 19.94 -5.92
N GLU A 176 5.46 21.22 -6.18
CA GLU A 176 6.21 22.04 -7.15
C GLU A 176 7.71 22.12 -6.80
N LEU A 177 8.07 22.16 -5.52
CA LEU A 177 9.47 22.14 -5.06
C LEU A 177 10.19 20.82 -5.38
N SER A 178 9.50 19.77 -5.76
CA SER A 178 10.13 18.55 -6.29
C SER A 178 10.77 18.78 -7.66
N GLU A 179 10.22 19.67 -8.46
CA GLU A 179 10.69 20.01 -9.79
C GLU A 179 11.40 21.37 -9.82
N ALA A 180 10.81 22.40 -9.22
CA ALA A 180 11.37 23.73 -9.13
C ALA A 180 12.30 23.89 -7.93
N ARG A 181 13.27 24.81 -8.01
CA ARG A 181 14.11 25.18 -6.87
C ARG A 181 13.45 26.18 -5.96
N VAL A 182 12.51 26.96 -6.49
CA VAL A 182 11.87 28.10 -5.85
C VAL A 182 10.42 28.18 -6.28
N VAL A 183 9.53 28.45 -5.33
CA VAL A 183 8.12 28.79 -5.58
C VAL A 183 7.78 30.08 -4.84
N THR A 184 6.84 30.85 -5.37
CA THR A 184 6.35 32.07 -4.74
C THR A 184 4.97 31.81 -4.17
N ALA A 185 4.82 31.91 -2.86
CA ALA A 185 3.54 31.90 -2.18
C ALA A 185 2.96 33.31 -2.14
N ILE A 186 1.65 33.41 -2.32
CA ILE A 186 0.91 34.68 -2.31
C ILE A 186 -0.21 34.53 -1.28
N ASP A 187 -0.36 35.51 -0.44
CA ASP A 187 -1.53 35.65 0.45
C ASP A 187 -2.70 36.18 -0.34
N ASP A 188 -3.77 35.41 -0.46
CA ASP A 188 -4.94 35.80 -1.24
C ASP A 188 -5.72 36.97 -0.62
N GLY A 189 -5.55 37.23 0.68
CA GLY A 189 -6.24 38.31 1.39
C GLY A 189 -5.51 39.66 1.30
N THR A 190 -4.18 39.65 1.41
CA THR A 190 -3.34 40.88 1.44
C THR A 190 -2.60 41.13 0.15
N GLY A 191 -2.35 40.09 -0.66
CA GLY A 191 -1.49 40.16 -1.84
C GLY A 191 0.01 40.09 -1.53
N ASP A 192 0.38 39.94 -0.25
CA ASP A 192 1.77 39.79 0.19
C ASP A 192 2.39 38.53 -0.42
N ARG A 193 3.71 38.58 -0.59
CA ARG A 193 4.46 37.50 -1.25
C ARG A 193 5.61 37.02 -0.40
N ALA A 194 5.79 35.71 -0.32
CA ALA A 194 6.98 35.10 0.25
C ALA A 194 7.56 34.03 -0.69
N VAL A 195 8.83 33.80 -0.58
CA VAL A 195 9.56 32.82 -1.38
C VAL A 195 9.81 31.58 -0.52
N LEU A 196 9.45 30.42 -1.07
CA LEU A 196 9.83 29.12 -0.54
C LEU A 196 10.88 28.50 -1.46
N THR A 197 11.94 27.98 -0.88
CA THR A 197 12.99 27.31 -1.60
C THR A 197 13.02 25.82 -1.29
N ARG A 198 13.65 25.06 -2.19
CA ARG A 198 13.92 23.62 -1.94
C ARG A 198 14.82 23.44 -0.70
N SER A 199 15.69 24.39 -0.40
CA SER A 199 16.52 24.38 0.80
C SER A 199 15.71 24.59 2.07
N ASP A 200 14.71 25.48 2.06
CA ASP A 200 13.78 25.62 3.20
C ASP A 200 13.07 24.31 3.50
N LEU A 201 12.57 23.63 2.45
CA LEU A 201 11.93 22.32 2.60
C LEU A 201 12.92 21.28 3.16
N ALA A 202 14.15 21.24 2.65
CA ALA A 202 15.18 20.31 3.11
C ALA A 202 15.46 20.51 4.61
N GLU A 203 15.68 21.75 5.04
CA GLU A 203 15.95 22.09 6.43
C GLU A 203 14.78 21.68 7.35
N LEU A 204 13.55 21.99 6.96
CA LEU A 204 12.36 21.66 7.73
C LEU A 204 12.12 20.13 7.83
N CYS A 205 12.53 19.38 6.82
CA CYS A 205 12.36 17.92 6.78
C CYS A 205 13.49 17.15 7.47
N ALA A 206 14.69 17.74 7.62
CA ALA A 206 15.93 17.06 8.02
C ALA A 206 15.76 16.24 9.31
N ALA A 207 15.25 16.85 10.38
CA ALA A 207 15.07 16.16 11.66
C ALA A 207 14.15 14.92 11.54
N GLY A 208 13.08 15.02 10.76
CA GLY A 208 12.17 13.91 10.48
C GLY A 208 12.86 12.80 9.70
N ILE A 209 13.64 13.14 8.68
CA ILE A 209 14.41 12.18 7.88
C ILE A 209 15.43 11.45 8.75
N HIS A 210 16.21 12.17 9.56
CA HIS A 210 17.15 11.56 10.51
C HIS A 210 16.45 10.58 11.47
N HIS A 211 15.28 10.98 11.99
CA HIS A 211 14.49 10.10 12.85
C HIS A 211 14.02 8.84 12.11
N SER A 212 13.62 8.94 10.85
CA SER A 212 13.16 7.80 10.04
C SER A 212 14.25 6.75 9.81
N VAL A 213 15.52 7.18 9.71
CA VAL A 213 16.67 6.27 9.59
C VAL A 213 16.81 5.37 10.81
N SER A 214 16.46 5.86 12.01
CA SER A 214 16.44 5.05 13.22
C SER A 214 15.41 3.90 13.12
N PHE A 215 14.25 4.15 12.50
CA PHE A 215 13.27 3.08 12.25
C PHE A 215 13.78 2.05 11.23
N VAL A 216 14.48 2.50 10.18
CA VAL A 216 15.10 1.57 9.21
C VAL A 216 16.08 0.65 9.92
N ARG A 217 17.00 1.21 10.72
CA ARG A 217 17.98 0.44 11.50
C ARG A 217 17.30 -0.52 12.46
N GLN A 218 16.28 -0.06 13.18
CA GLN A 218 15.53 -0.89 14.11
C GLN A 218 14.86 -2.08 13.42
N ILE A 219 14.27 -1.92 12.23
CA ILE A 219 13.67 -3.02 11.48
C ILE A 219 14.75 -4.03 11.03
N ILE A 220 15.91 -3.56 10.58
CA ILE A 220 17.02 -4.43 10.19
C ILE A 220 17.51 -5.24 11.40
N ASP A 221 17.69 -4.59 12.54
CA ASP A 221 18.14 -5.25 13.78
C ASP A 221 17.13 -6.30 14.26
N GLU A 222 15.84 -5.98 14.22
CA GLU A 222 14.76 -6.90 14.64
C GLU A 222 14.63 -8.12 13.73
N THR A 223 14.84 -7.97 12.44
CA THR A 223 14.76 -9.09 11.50
C THR A 223 16.06 -9.90 11.44
N GLY A 224 17.19 -9.32 11.83
CA GLY A 224 18.50 -9.92 11.75
C GLY A 224 18.98 -10.20 10.32
N VAL A 225 18.29 -9.66 9.31
CA VAL A 225 18.61 -9.84 7.88
C VAL A 225 19.06 -8.50 7.32
N ARG A 226 20.25 -8.47 6.67
CA ARG A 226 20.73 -7.25 6.01
C ARG A 226 20.06 -7.12 4.64
N PRO A 227 19.38 -6.00 4.36
CA PRO A 227 18.79 -5.78 3.04
C PRO A 227 19.85 -5.42 1.99
N GLU A 228 19.60 -5.80 0.75
CA GLU A 228 20.44 -5.52 -0.42
C GLU A 228 20.26 -4.08 -0.94
N ALA A 229 19.07 -3.50 -0.72
CA ALA A 229 18.74 -2.15 -1.17
C ALA A 229 17.59 -1.55 -0.37
N MET A 230 17.44 -0.23 -0.47
CA MET A 230 16.26 0.51 -0.03
C MET A 230 15.54 1.11 -1.24
N VAL A 231 14.24 0.83 -1.38
CA VAL A 231 13.38 1.33 -2.46
C VAL A 231 12.55 2.49 -1.92
N LEU A 232 12.65 3.65 -2.56
CA LEU A 232 11.91 4.86 -2.19
C LEU A 232 10.57 4.92 -2.91
N LEU A 233 9.49 4.99 -2.15
CA LEU A 233 8.10 4.97 -2.58
C LEU A 233 7.31 6.12 -1.95
N GLY A 234 6.14 6.41 -2.53
CA GLY A 234 5.26 7.47 -2.05
C GLY A 234 5.66 8.87 -2.54
N GLY A 235 4.67 9.74 -2.69
CA GLY A 235 4.84 11.04 -3.37
C GLY A 235 5.86 11.99 -2.74
N CYS A 236 6.11 11.89 -1.42
CA CYS A 236 7.10 12.74 -0.76
C CYS A 236 8.55 12.40 -1.16
N THR A 237 8.82 11.18 -1.63
CA THR A 237 10.16 10.79 -2.13
C THR A 237 10.49 11.41 -3.51
N ARG A 238 9.54 12.07 -4.16
CA ARG A 238 9.80 12.89 -5.36
C ARG A 238 10.74 14.05 -5.06
N SER A 239 10.80 14.52 -3.82
CA SER A 239 11.71 15.59 -3.40
C SER A 239 13.18 15.16 -3.54
N PRO A 240 13.98 15.84 -4.38
CA PRO A 240 15.40 15.54 -4.54
C PRO A 240 16.19 15.68 -3.24
N SER A 241 15.81 16.65 -2.38
CA SER A 241 16.47 16.88 -1.09
C SER A 241 16.25 15.70 -0.13
N ILE A 242 15.04 15.15 -0.07
CA ILE A 242 14.76 13.98 0.76
C ILE A 242 15.57 12.77 0.28
N ARG A 243 15.66 12.55 -1.03
CA ARG A 243 16.45 11.45 -1.59
C ARG A 243 17.95 11.60 -1.31
N ALA A 244 18.48 12.82 -1.47
CA ALA A 244 19.89 13.09 -1.18
C ALA A 244 20.23 12.85 0.30
N GLU A 245 19.40 13.36 1.21
CA GLU A 245 19.58 13.19 2.66
C GLU A 245 19.54 11.70 3.06
N LEU A 246 18.58 10.93 2.52
CA LEU A 246 18.51 9.49 2.77
C LEU A 246 19.73 8.74 2.23
N ALA A 247 20.25 9.14 1.07
CA ALA A 247 21.43 8.52 0.48
C ALA A 247 22.71 8.78 1.30
N GLU A 248 22.79 9.91 2.00
CA GLU A 248 23.91 10.23 2.91
C GLU A 248 23.81 9.49 4.24
N LEU A 249 22.60 9.22 4.73
CA LEU A 249 22.37 8.67 6.06
C LEU A 249 22.32 7.14 6.11
N ILE A 250 22.06 6.48 4.98
CA ILE A 250 21.83 5.04 4.90
C ILE A 250 22.87 4.40 3.99
N ASP A 251 23.64 3.45 4.55
CA ASP A 251 24.62 2.64 3.82
C ASP A 251 23.96 1.46 3.10
N LEU A 252 23.04 1.78 2.17
CA LEU A 252 22.37 0.83 1.28
C LEU A 252 22.20 1.44 -0.10
N PRO A 253 22.30 0.66 -1.16
CA PRO A 253 21.90 1.10 -2.49
C PRO A 253 20.46 1.62 -2.50
N ILE A 254 20.24 2.81 -3.07
CA ILE A 254 18.91 3.38 -3.19
C ILE A 254 18.35 3.12 -4.57
N VAL A 255 17.18 2.52 -4.59
CA VAL A 255 16.35 2.33 -5.80
C VAL A 255 15.22 3.36 -5.76
N TYR A 256 14.98 4.03 -6.89
CA TYR A 256 13.97 5.06 -7.01
C TYR A 256 13.20 4.90 -8.31
N ASP A 257 11.86 4.77 -8.22
CA ASP A 257 10.97 4.80 -9.38
C ASP A 257 10.64 6.27 -9.73
N PRO A 258 10.66 6.68 -11.00
CA PRO A 258 10.33 8.05 -11.42
C PRO A 258 8.93 8.51 -11.00
N GLU A 259 7.98 7.59 -10.84
CA GLU A 259 6.62 7.86 -10.39
C GLU A 259 6.29 7.03 -9.13
N PRO A 260 6.96 7.33 -7.99
CA PRO A 260 6.94 6.50 -6.78
C PRO A 260 5.56 6.43 -6.11
N ASP A 261 4.68 7.37 -6.40
CA ASP A 261 3.29 7.48 -5.96
C ASP A 261 2.35 6.55 -6.75
N PHE A 262 2.73 6.13 -7.98
CA PHE A 262 1.95 5.20 -8.79
C PHE A 262 2.36 3.73 -8.64
N VAL A 263 3.46 3.42 -7.98
CA VAL A 263 3.98 2.04 -7.83
C VAL A 263 2.92 1.08 -7.27
N SER A 264 2.19 1.49 -6.24
CA SER A 264 1.12 0.67 -5.65
C SER A 264 -0.03 0.42 -6.64
N ALA A 265 -0.45 1.42 -7.42
CA ALA A 265 -1.51 1.28 -8.42
C ALA A 265 -1.06 0.38 -9.60
N ARG A 266 0.20 0.50 -10.03
CA ARG A 266 0.82 -0.36 -11.06
C ARG A 266 0.88 -1.82 -10.61
N GLY A 267 1.25 -2.05 -9.36
CA GLY A 267 1.23 -3.40 -8.77
C GLY A 267 -0.19 -3.97 -8.69
N ALA A 268 -1.18 -3.14 -8.35
CA ALA A 268 -2.57 -3.54 -8.37
C ALA A 268 -3.05 -3.98 -9.76
N VAL A 269 -2.62 -3.29 -10.83
CA VAL A 269 -2.88 -3.68 -12.22
C VAL A 269 -2.39 -5.10 -12.49
N LEU A 270 -1.15 -5.42 -12.12
CA LEU A 270 -0.55 -6.75 -12.33
C LEU A 270 -1.37 -7.83 -11.61
N LEU A 271 -1.75 -7.58 -10.36
CA LEU A 271 -2.54 -8.51 -9.56
C LEU A 271 -3.98 -8.69 -10.08
N ALA A 272 -4.60 -7.63 -10.63
CA ALA A 272 -5.89 -7.72 -11.31
C ALA A 272 -5.82 -8.59 -12.58
N ALA A 273 -4.74 -8.47 -13.35
CA ALA A 273 -4.51 -9.25 -14.57
C ALA A 273 -4.25 -10.74 -14.27
N GLU A 274 -3.44 -11.05 -13.25
CA GLU A 274 -3.09 -12.42 -12.86
C GLU A 274 -4.32 -13.25 -12.45
N ARG A 275 -5.23 -12.70 -11.66
CA ARG A 275 -6.46 -13.38 -11.23
C ARG A 275 -7.31 -13.85 -12.41
N ARG A 276 -7.46 -13.02 -13.42
CA ARG A 276 -8.21 -13.37 -14.63
C ARG A 276 -7.53 -14.47 -15.45
N GLY A 277 -6.21 -14.43 -15.57
CA GLY A 277 -5.46 -15.50 -16.22
C GLY A 277 -5.73 -16.86 -15.56
N GLY A 278 -5.82 -16.91 -14.23
CA GLY A 278 -6.18 -18.09 -13.46
C GLY A 278 -7.63 -18.56 -13.69
N GLU A 279 -8.60 -17.65 -13.67
CA GLU A 279 -10.02 -17.97 -13.89
C GLU A 279 -10.31 -18.49 -15.30
N VAL A 280 -9.73 -17.87 -16.34
CA VAL A 280 -9.84 -18.33 -17.73
C VAL A 280 -9.20 -19.72 -17.90
N ARG A 281 -8.07 -19.97 -17.24
CA ARG A 281 -7.40 -21.28 -17.27
C ARG A 281 -8.25 -22.36 -16.59
N MET A 282 -8.86 -22.05 -15.44
CA MET A 282 -9.77 -22.95 -14.73
C MET A 282 -11.07 -23.18 -15.50
N ALA A 283 -11.63 -22.16 -16.14
CA ALA A 283 -12.81 -22.31 -16.99
C ALA A 283 -12.52 -23.20 -18.21
N ARG A 284 -11.36 -23.05 -18.85
CA ARG A 284 -10.92 -23.92 -19.94
C ARG A 284 -10.69 -25.38 -19.49
N LEU A 285 -10.12 -25.59 -18.31
CA LEU A 285 -9.95 -26.91 -17.71
C LEU A 285 -11.31 -27.57 -17.42
N ARG A 286 -12.27 -26.81 -16.88
CA ARG A 286 -13.64 -27.29 -16.64
C ARG A 286 -14.39 -27.57 -17.96
N ALA A 287 -14.27 -26.72 -18.98
CA ALA A 287 -14.84 -26.92 -20.28
C ALA A 287 -14.22 -28.14 -21.01
N GLY A 288 -12.92 -28.37 -20.86
CA GLY A 288 -12.23 -29.55 -21.38
C GLY A 288 -12.65 -30.85 -20.68
N ALA A 289 -13.00 -30.79 -19.40
CA ALA A 289 -13.51 -31.97 -18.65
C ALA A 289 -14.94 -32.39 -19.04
N THR A 290 -15.71 -31.50 -19.67
CA THR A 290 -17.07 -31.79 -20.14
C THR A 290 -17.12 -32.46 -21.55
N LEU A 291 -15.96 -32.59 -22.23
CA LEU A 291 -15.84 -33.25 -23.53
C LEU A 291 -15.32 -34.70 -23.44
N VAL A 292 -15.62 -35.41 -22.36
CA VAL A 292 -15.38 -36.87 -22.31
C VAL A 292 -16.57 -37.52 -23.01
N PRO A 293 -16.36 -38.26 -24.14
CA PRO A 293 -17.44 -38.97 -24.82
C PRO A 293 -18.06 -39.99 -23.88
N ALA A 294 -19.38 -40.12 -23.96
CA ALA A 294 -20.23 -40.98 -23.13
C ALA A 294 -19.97 -42.49 -23.39
N ALA A 295 -18.83 -43.00 -22.94
CA ALA A 295 -18.51 -44.43 -22.93
C ALA A 295 -17.53 -44.76 -21.79
N VAL A 296 -17.79 -44.27 -20.58
CA VAL A 296 -17.08 -44.75 -19.38
C VAL A 296 -18.04 -45.56 -18.54
N ASP A 297 -17.72 -46.83 -18.40
CA ASP A 297 -18.47 -47.85 -17.67
C ASP A 297 -18.82 -47.31 -16.26
N ARG A 298 -20.11 -47.16 -15.96
CA ARG A 298 -20.65 -46.66 -14.68
C ARG A 298 -20.07 -47.37 -13.45
N ARG A 299 -19.59 -48.60 -13.60
CA ARG A 299 -18.95 -49.38 -12.51
C ARG A 299 -17.59 -48.81 -12.07
N LYS A 300 -16.83 -48.19 -12.98
CA LYS A 300 -15.53 -47.57 -12.66
C LYS A 300 -15.70 -46.19 -11.97
N LEU A 301 -16.77 -45.48 -12.24
CA LEU A 301 -17.09 -44.20 -11.56
C LEU A 301 -17.52 -44.42 -10.10
N ILE A 302 -18.21 -45.51 -9.79
CA ILE A 302 -18.62 -45.86 -8.43
C ILE A 302 -17.39 -46.25 -7.59
N ALA A 303 -16.40 -46.93 -8.16
CA ALA A 303 -15.19 -47.31 -7.47
C ALA A 303 -14.31 -46.07 -7.13
N ALA A 304 -14.23 -45.08 -8.02
CA ALA A 304 -13.50 -43.85 -7.77
C ALA A 304 -14.15 -42.96 -6.69
N ALA A 305 -15.48 -42.89 -6.65
CA ALA A 305 -16.22 -42.18 -5.62
C ALA A 305 -16.11 -42.84 -4.25
N ALA A 306 -16.06 -44.15 -4.18
CA ALA A 306 -15.90 -44.91 -2.93
C ALA A 306 -14.51 -44.70 -2.29
N VAL A 307 -13.44 -44.54 -3.10
CA VAL A 307 -12.08 -44.28 -2.61
C VAL A 307 -11.96 -42.86 -2.05
N THR A 308 -12.65 -41.88 -2.66
CA THR A 308 -12.61 -40.50 -2.19
C THR A 308 -13.38 -40.33 -0.87
N ILE A 309 -14.47 -41.07 -0.66
CA ILE A 309 -15.23 -41.05 0.60
C ILE A 309 -14.45 -41.76 1.72
N ALA A 310 -13.73 -42.84 1.42
CA ALA A 310 -12.94 -43.56 2.39
C ALA A 310 -11.71 -42.77 2.88
N LEU A 311 -11.08 -41.99 2.01
CA LEU A 311 -9.99 -41.06 2.42
C LEU A 311 -10.50 -39.87 3.22
N GLY A 312 -11.68 -39.34 2.92
CA GLY A 312 -12.31 -38.25 3.66
C GLY A 312 -12.70 -38.64 5.09
N ALA A 313 -13.20 -39.88 5.27
CA ALA A 313 -13.57 -40.40 6.58
C ALA A 313 -12.37 -40.67 7.52
N THR A 314 -11.22 -41.06 6.97
CA THR A 314 -10.00 -41.29 7.74
C THR A 314 -9.36 -39.98 8.23
N ILE A 315 -9.44 -38.91 7.49
CA ILE A 315 -8.93 -37.58 7.92
C ILE A 315 -9.85 -36.96 8.99
N ALA A 316 -11.16 -37.12 8.87
CA ALA A 316 -12.12 -36.66 9.87
C ALA A 316 -12.02 -37.43 11.21
N GLY A 317 -11.68 -38.72 11.16
CA GLY A 317 -11.48 -39.55 12.35
C GLY A 317 -10.19 -39.24 13.11
N LEU A 318 -9.15 -38.72 12.45
CA LEU A 318 -7.88 -38.37 13.10
C LEU A 318 -7.94 -36.99 13.77
N LEU A 319 -8.89 -36.13 13.42
CA LEU A 319 -9.09 -34.79 14.03
C LEU A 319 -10.09 -34.80 15.19
N ALA A 320 -10.77 -35.92 15.47
CA ALA A 320 -11.82 -36.03 16.49
C ALA A 320 -11.38 -36.72 17.80
N THR A 321 -10.09 -37.01 17.99
CA THR A 321 -9.63 -37.76 19.19
C THR A 321 -8.66 -36.97 20.08
N ASP A 322 -8.96 -35.68 20.36
CA ASP A 322 -8.19 -34.95 21.37
C ASP A 322 -9.03 -33.92 22.15
N ASP A 323 -10.20 -34.34 22.61
CA ASP A 323 -11.03 -33.52 23.52
C ASP A 323 -11.22 -34.27 24.87
N ASN A 324 -10.12 -34.51 25.61
CA ASN A 324 -10.18 -34.91 27.03
C ASN A 324 -8.90 -34.48 27.75
N ALA A 325 -8.75 -33.16 27.94
CA ALA A 325 -7.82 -32.60 28.90
C ALA A 325 -8.62 -31.81 29.96
N PRO A 326 -8.41 -32.07 31.28
CA PRO A 326 -9.10 -31.33 32.31
C PRO A 326 -8.63 -29.87 32.38
N PRO A 327 -9.48 -28.93 32.81
CA PRO A 327 -9.14 -27.50 32.85
C PRO A 327 -8.08 -27.24 33.94
N PRO A 328 -7.11 -26.32 33.70
CA PRO A 328 -6.13 -25.95 34.70
C PRO A 328 -6.78 -25.15 35.84
N GLU A 329 -6.46 -25.54 37.04
CA GLU A 329 -6.88 -24.86 38.30
C GLU A 329 -6.38 -23.41 38.31
N GLY A 330 -7.31 -22.51 38.61
CA GLY A 330 -7.07 -21.08 38.70
C GLY A 330 -6.18 -20.69 39.87
N ASN A 331 -5.06 -20.07 39.55
CA ASN A 331 -4.18 -19.44 40.53
C ASN A 331 -4.79 -18.10 40.96
N ARG A 332 -5.41 -18.08 42.15
CA ARG A 332 -5.91 -16.86 42.77
C ARG A 332 -4.74 -16.05 43.32
N VAL A 333 -4.48 -14.89 42.71
CA VAL A 333 -3.59 -13.88 43.27
C VAL A 333 -4.36 -13.06 44.33
N PRO A 334 -3.87 -12.92 45.56
CA PRO A 334 -4.54 -12.10 46.55
C PRO A 334 -4.36 -10.60 46.26
N ALA A 335 -5.45 -9.86 46.38
CA ALA A 335 -5.49 -8.40 46.26
C ALA A 335 -4.70 -7.75 47.42
N GLN A 336 -3.65 -7.02 47.08
CA GLN A 336 -3.00 -6.12 48.04
C GLN A 336 -3.81 -4.82 48.14
N ILE A 337 -4.29 -4.57 49.36
CA ILE A 337 -4.93 -3.32 49.79
C ILE A 337 -3.81 -2.27 49.95
N MET A 338 -3.78 -1.27 49.06
CA MET A 338 -2.94 -0.08 49.27
C MET A 338 -3.60 0.87 50.29
N ALA A 339 -2.90 1.13 51.39
CA ALA A 339 -3.25 2.15 52.38
C ALA A 339 -3.00 3.58 51.82
N PRO A 340 -3.79 4.59 52.22
CA PRO A 340 -3.64 5.96 51.75
C PRO A 340 -2.46 6.65 52.44
N THR A 341 -1.67 7.38 51.62
CA THR A 341 -0.56 8.24 52.03
C THR A 341 -1.08 9.55 52.66
N PRO A 342 -0.62 9.98 53.83
CA PRO A 342 -0.99 11.29 54.38
C PRO A 342 -0.30 12.43 53.65
N GLY A 343 -1.04 13.51 53.39
CA GLY A 343 -0.55 14.74 52.78
C GLY A 343 0.32 15.55 53.75
N PRO A 344 1.18 16.45 53.19
CA PRO A 344 2.05 17.29 53.99
C PRO A 344 1.29 18.47 54.61
N THR A 345 1.43 18.61 55.94
CA THR A 345 1.15 19.85 56.70
C THR A 345 2.41 20.69 56.74
N GLY A 346 2.30 21.98 56.46
CA GLY A 346 3.30 23.00 56.70
C GLY A 346 3.44 24.01 55.58
#